data_00d83a0f6d37478173ab99ad124ce9c1
#
_entry.id   00d83a0f6d37478173ab99ad124ce9c1
#
_cell.length_a   1.000
_cell.length_b   1.000
_cell.length_c   1.000
_cell.angle_alpha   90.00
_cell.angle_beta   90.00
_cell.angle_gamma   90.00
#
_symmetry.space_group_name_H-M   'P 1'
#
loop_
_entity.id
_entity.type
_entity.pdbx_description
1 polymer ?
#
loop_
_entity_poly.entity_id
_entity_poly.type
_entity_poly.pdbx_seq_one_letter_code
_entity_poly.pdbx_strand_id
1 'polypeptide(L)'
;MRKEKKIEFLKILNQYQIIKKEKIEKKPSFLSIETARYHLNGNITLIREKIKKNHKDGSAIIVIPVTKEQEIITVIEPRVCIKNGVGVGFPAGYIEENETPEEAAIRELQEEIGYQPEQLIPLISFYQDEGISSAYNHAFLARNCQKVSEQQLDPDEYIQYMKFKTEEIEELIQMGYINGSNSLLAFQYAKEKMRRMRK
;
A
#
# COMPACT_ATOMS: atom_id res chain seq x y z
N MET A 1 13.69 18.12 0.29
CA MET A 1 14.54 16.93 0.63
C MET A 1 16.01 17.26 0.55
N ARG A 2 16.84 16.84 1.50
CA ARG A 2 18.32 17.05 1.50
C ARG A 2 18.98 16.33 0.33
N LYS A 3 20.08 16.88 -0.20
CA LYS A 3 20.78 16.37 -1.40
C LYS A 3 21.20 14.89 -1.28
N GLU A 4 21.78 14.51 -0.16
CA GLU A 4 22.24 13.12 0.09
C GLU A 4 21.07 12.13 0.08
N LYS A 5 20.01 12.45 0.79
CA LYS A 5 18.77 11.65 0.85
C LYS A 5 18.12 11.50 -0.54
N LYS A 6 18.17 12.56 -1.36
CA LYS A 6 17.71 12.51 -2.75
C LYS A 6 18.55 11.56 -3.60
N ILE A 7 19.85 11.55 -3.41
CA ILE A 7 20.76 10.64 -4.13
C ILE A 7 20.45 9.19 -3.75
N GLU A 8 20.32 8.90 -2.46
CA GLU A 8 19.95 7.56 -1.96
C GLU A 8 18.59 7.10 -2.53
N PHE A 9 17.58 7.93 -2.45
CA PHE A 9 16.26 7.67 -3.01
C PHE A 9 16.31 7.34 -4.51
N LEU A 10 17.02 8.15 -5.31
CA LEU A 10 17.16 7.92 -6.75
C LEU A 10 17.95 6.64 -7.06
N LYS A 11 18.92 6.29 -6.22
CA LYS A 11 19.67 5.02 -6.35
C LYS A 11 18.75 3.82 -6.17
N ILE A 12 17.87 3.84 -5.15
CA ILE A 12 16.89 2.77 -4.90
C ILE A 12 15.90 2.68 -6.07
N LEU A 13 15.35 3.79 -6.54
CA LEU A 13 14.45 3.79 -7.69
C LEU A 13 15.12 3.17 -8.93
N ASN A 14 16.38 3.50 -9.20
CA ASN A 14 17.10 2.97 -10.33
C ASN A 14 17.36 1.46 -10.22
N GLN A 15 17.55 0.94 -9.01
CA GLN A 15 17.75 -0.50 -8.76
C GLN A 15 16.54 -1.34 -9.18
N TYR A 16 15.33 -0.82 -9.02
CA TYR A 16 14.09 -1.54 -9.31
C TYR A 16 13.49 -1.25 -10.68
N GLN A 17 14.17 -0.46 -11.54
CA GLN A 17 13.70 -0.21 -12.90
C GLN A 17 13.62 -1.50 -13.72
N ILE A 18 12.52 -1.67 -14.45
CA ILE A 18 12.36 -2.79 -15.38
C ILE A 18 13.29 -2.57 -16.57
N ILE A 19 14.30 -3.44 -16.71
CA ILE A 19 15.25 -3.42 -17.83
C ILE A 19 14.84 -4.36 -18.97
N LYS A 20 14.03 -5.39 -18.70
CA LYS A 20 13.52 -6.34 -19.67
C LYS A 20 12.18 -6.91 -19.23
N LYS A 21 11.28 -7.13 -20.20
CA LYS A 21 10.00 -7.84 -19.99
C LYS A 21 9.91 -9.00 -20.97
N GLU A 22 9.65 -10.18 -20.46
CA GLU A 22 9.39 -11.38 -21.27
C GLU A 22 7.97 -11.87 -21.01
N LYS A 23 7.27 -12.26 -22.11
CA LYS A 23 5.96 -12.90 -21.99
C LYS A 23 6.17 -14.38 -21.68
N ILE A 24 5.55 -14.86 -20.62
CA ILE A 24 5.51 -16.29 -20.28
C ILE A 24 4.13 -16.86 -20.58
N GLU A 25 4.07 -18.09 -21.05
CA GLU A 25 2.79 -18.76 -21.38
C GLU A 25 2.10 -19.37 -20.15
N LYS A 26 2.79 -19.50 -19.03
CA LYS A 26 2.22 -20.04 -17.78
C LYS A 26 1.14 -19.07 -17.28
N LYS A 27 -0.09 -19.56 -17.15
CA LYS A 27 -1.18 -18.79 -16.54
C LYS A 27 -0.97 -18.74 -15.01
N PRO A 28 -0.69 -17.59 -14.42
CA PRO A 28 -0.73 -17.45 -12.97
C PRO A 28 -2.16 -17.66 -12.50
N SER A 29 -2.35 -18.35 -11.39
CA SER A 29 -3.68 -18.56 -10.78
C SER A 29 -4.13 -17.41 -9.86
N PHE A 30 -3.28 -16.39 -9.68
CA PHE A 30 -3.53 -15.29 -8.75
C PHE A 30 -4.76 -14.45 -9.09
N LEU A 31 -4.97 -14.14 -10.39
CA LEU A 31 -6.13 -13.40 -10.85
C LEU A 31 -7.15 -14.31 -11.51
N SER A 32 -8.42 -14.14 -11.16
CA SER A 32 -9.55 -14.75 -11.85
C SER A 32 -10.67 -13.72 -12.04
N ILE A 33 -11.56 -13.99 -13.01
CA ILE A 33 -12.74 -13.16 -13.29
C ILE A 33 -13.98 -13.96 -12.93
N GLU A 34 -14.83 -13.35 -12.12
CA GLU A 34 -16.17 -13.85 -11.82
C GLU A 34 -17.18 -13.05 -12.65
N THR A 35 -17.99 -13.73 -13.48
CA THR A 35 -19.11 -13.12 -14.19
C THR A 35 -20.41 -13.50 -13.50
N ALA A 36 -21.19 -12.51 -13.11
CA ALA A 36 -22.45 -12.74 -12.41
C ALA A 36 -23.59 -11.88 -12.97
N ARG A 37 -24.81 -12.44 -12.86
CA ARG A 37 -26.05 -11.76 -13.21
C ARG A 37 -26.71 -11.25 -11.93
N TYR A 38 -26.99 -9.95 -11.89
CA TYR A 38 -27.62 -9.26 -10.77
C TYR A 38 -29.04 -8.84 -11.16
N HIS A 39 -30.00 -9.15 -10.32
CA HIS A 39 -31.38 -8.71 -10.46
C HIS A 39 -31.64 -7.61 -9.43
N LEU A 40 -32.01 -6.42 -9.92
CA LEU A 40 -32.34 -5.26 -9.11
C LEU A 40 -33.87 -5.05 -9.07
N ASN A 41 -34.31 -4.22 -8.14
CA ASN A 41 -35.69 -3.79 -8.09
C ASN A 41 -36.11 -3.10 -9.42
N GLY A 42 -37.37 -3.20 -9.82
CA GLY A 42 -37.86 -2.61 -11.06
C GLY A 42 -37.56 -3.43 -12.33
N ASN A 43 -37.35 -4.75 -12.19
CA ASN A 43 -37.08 -5.67 -13.31
C ASN A 43 -35.81 -5.34 -14.11
N ILE A 44 -34.81 -4.69 -13.47
CA ILE A 44 -33.53 -4.41 -14.10
C ILE A 44 -32.61 -5.61 -13.89
N THR A 45 -31.97 -6.07 -14.97
CA THR A 45 -30.98 -7.15 -14.93
C THR A 45 -29.64 -6.62 -15.45
N LEU A 46 -28.57 -6.82 -14.69
CA LEU A 46 -27.21 -6.46 -15.05
C LEU A 46 -26.32 -7.70 -15.08
N ILE A 47 -25.44 -7.78 -16.08
CA ILE A 47 -24.34 -8.73 -16.08
C ILE A 47 -23.06 -7.92 -15.82
N ARG A 48 -22.29 -8.35 -14.84
CA ARG A 48 -21.01 -7.70 -14.46
C ARG A 48 -19.94 -8.72 -14.24
N GLU A 49 -18.73 -8.31 -14.53
CA GLU A 49 -17.52 -9.03 -14.24
C GLU A 49 -16.80 -8.36 -13.08
N LYS A 50 -16.22 -9.16 -12.19
CA LYS A 50 -15.34 -8.65 -11.14
C LYS A 50 -14.05 -9.48 -11.06
N ILE A 51 -12.96 -8.81 -10.70
CA ILE A 51 -11.67 -9.43 -10.46
C ILE A 51 -11.64 -10.04 -9.07
N LYS A 52 -11.16 -11.28 -8.98
CA LYS A 52 -10.76 -11.93 -7.74
C LYS A 52 -9.24 -12.11 -7.70
N LYS A 53 -8.65 -11.92 -6.55
CA LYS A 53 -7.22 -12.09 -6.29
C LYS A 53 -7.04 -13.27 -5.34
N ASN A 54 -6.30 -14.30 -5.80
CA ASN A 54 -6.12 -15.55 -5.06
C ASN A 54 -7.46 -16.13 -4.53
N HIS A 55 -8.49 -16.16 -5.39
CA HIS A 55 -9.86 -16.58 -5.09
C HIS A 55 -10.61 -15.74 -4.04
N LYS A 56 -10.00 -14.67 -3.50
CA LYS A 56 -10.59 -13.69 -2.56
C LYS A 56 -10.95 -12.39 -3.28
N ASP A 57 -11.56 -11.47 -2.58
CA ASP A 57 -11.88 -10.14 -3.11
C ASP A 57 -10.65 -9.22 -3.22
N GLY A 58 -9.58 -9.53 -2.49
CA GLY A 58 -8.34 -8.78 -2.46
C GLY A 58 -8.38 -7.55 -1.54
N SER A 59 -9.22 -7.59 -0.50
CA SER A 59 -9.21 -6.59 0.58
C SER A 59 -7.84 -6.53 1.24
N ALA A 60 -7.38 -5.34 1.54
CA ALA A 60 -6.03 -5.08 1.99
C ALA A 60 -5.98 -3.96 3.04
N ILE A 61 -4.85 -3.87 3.71
CA ILE A 61 -4.55 -2.73 4.58
C ILE A 61 -3.49 -1.83 3.94
N ILE A 62 -3.44 -0.58 4.39
CA ILE A 62 -2.34 0.33 4.15
C ILE A 62 -2.06 1.11 5.44
N VAL A 63 -0.79 1.24 5.79
CA VAL A 63 -0.39 1.85 7.06
C VAL A 63 0.52 3.05 6.82
N ILE A 64 0.25 4.16 7.48
CA ILE A 64 1.16 5.32 7.54
C ILE A 64 1.97 5.23 8.84
N PRO A 65 3.21 4.70 8.81
CA PRO A 65 4.03 4.53 10.00
C PRO A 65 4.80 5.81 10.30
N VAL A 66 4.65 6.30 11.52
CA VAL A 66 5.29 7.52 12.04
C VAL A 66 6.19 7.16 13.21
N THR A 67 7.46 7.49 13.13
CA THR A 67 8.43 7.27 14.20
C THR A 67 8.27 8.27 15.36
N LYS A 68 8.97 8.06 16.47
CA LYS A 68 9.02 9.02 17.59
C LYS A 68 9.58 10.38 17.16
N GLU A 69 10.50 10.38 16.18
CA GLU A 69 11.10 11.57 15.59
C GLU A 69 10.19 12.28 14.57
N GLN A 70 8.94 11.84 14.46
CA GLN A 70 7.95 12.38 13.53
C GLN A 70 8.33 12.23 12.05
N GLU A 71 9.10 11.20 11.72
CA GLU A 71 9.38 10.80 10.35
C GLU A 71 8.39 9.71 9.91
N ILE A 72 7.94 9.79 8.67
CA ILE A 72 7.05 8.83 8.03
C ILE A 72 7.90 7.83 7.25
N ILE A 73 7.66 6.53 7.44
CA ILE A 73 8.38 5.48 6.72
C ILE A 73 7.61 5.16 5.44
N THR A 74 8.30 5.22 4.30
CA THR A 74 7.78 4.78 3.00
C THR A 74 8.48 3.52 2.56
N VAL A 75 7.80 2.74 1.71
CA VAL A 75 8.36 1.60 1.01
C VAL A 75 8.62 1.94 -0.46
N ILE A 76 9.63 1.33 -1.04
CA ILE A 76 10.04 1.44 -2.43
C ILE A 76 10.19 0.02 -2.96
N GLU A 77 9.45 -0.33 -4.00
CA GLU A 77 9.34 -1.71 -4.48
C GLU A 77 9.08 -1.78 -6.00
N PRO A 78 9.35 -2.91 -6.66
CA PRO A 78 8.93 -3.14 -8.03
C PRO A 78 7.40 -3.14 -8.15
N ARG A 79 6.86 -2.29 -9.03
CA ARG A 79 5.42 -2.24 -9.37
C ARG A 79 5.24 -2.26 -10.86
N VAL A 80 5.23 -3.45 -11.43
CA VAL A 80 5.27 -3.71 -12.88
C VAL A 80 4.10 -3.13 -13.68
N CYS A 81 3.00 -2.80 -13.02
CA CYS A 81 1.80 -2.23 -13.66
C CYS A 81 1.83 -0.69 -13.79
N ILE A 82 2.81 -0.01 -13.20
CA ILE A 82 2.95 1.44 -13.33
C ILE A 82 4.06 1.81 -14.33
N LYS A 83 4.00 3.03 -14.85
CA LYS A 83 4.84 3.49 -15.99
C LYS A 83 6.34 3.25 -15.79
N ASN A 84 6.87 3.50 -14.60
CA ASN A 84 8.30 3.38 -14.33
C ASN A 84 8.68 2.03 -13.72
N GLY A 85 7.71 1.14 -13.48
CA GLY A 85 7.93 -0.17 -12.89
C GLY A 85 8.34 -0.18 -11.41
N VAL A 86 8.43 0.99 -10.78
CA VAL A 86 8.82 1.16 -9.37
C VAL A 86 7.76 1.97 -8.64
N GLY A 87 7.21 1.42 -7.57
CA GLY A 87 6.26 2.07 -6.67
C GLY A 87 6.96 2.70 -5.49
N VAL A 88 6.48 3.87 -5.10
CA VAL A 88 6.78 4.49 -3.81
C VAL A 88 5.46 4.67 -3.08
N GLY A 89 5.37 4.15 -1.87
CA GLY A 89 4.13 4.16 -1.11
C GLY A 89 4.38 3.92 0.37
N PHE A 90 3.44 3.24 0.99
CA PHE A 90 3.49 2.91 2.42
C PHE A 90 3.24 1.41 2.60
N PRO A 91 3.68 0.81 3.72
CA PRO A 91 3.45 -0.59 4.01
C PRO A 91 1.99 -1.00 3.79
N ALA A 92 1.79 -2.08 3.03
CA ALA A 92 0.46 -2.50 2.63
C ALA A 92 0.44 -3.96 2.18
N GLY A 93 -0.52 -4.74 2.65
CA GLY A 93 -0.68 -6.13 2.24
C GLY A 93 -2.11 -6.62 2.34
N TYR A 94 -2.35 -7.84 1.89
CA TYR A 94 -3.66 -8.46 1.94
C TYR A 94 -4.01 -8.92 3.36
N ILE A 95 -5.30 -8.81 3.69
CA ILE A 95 -5.84 -9.38 4.91
C ILE A 95 -5.94 -10.90 4.71
N GLU A 96 -5.32 -11.67 5.59
CA GLU A 96 -5.34 -13.12 5.53
C GLU A 96 -6.65 -13.73 6.04
N GLU A 97 -6.78 -15.04 5.93
CA GLU A 97 -7.96 -15.75 6.44
C GLU A 97 -7.98 -15.74 7.96
N ASN A 98 -9.10 -15.35 8.54
CA ASN A 98 -9.31 -15.18 9.99
C ASN A 98 -8.46 -14.08 10.65
N GLU A 99 -7.91 -13.17 9.86
CA GLU A 99 -7.15 -12.02 10.34
C GLU A 99 -8.03 -10.77 10.35
N THR A 100 -7.96 -9.98 11.39
CA THR A 100 -8.57 -8.65 11.43
C THR A 100 -7.70 -7.64 10.65
N PRO A 101 -8.27 -6.52 10.15
CA PRO A 101 -7.47 -5.48 9.51
C PRO A 101 -6.36 -4.91 10.41
N GLU A 102 -6.58 -4.84 11.72
CA GLU A 102 -5.61 -4.37 12.70
C GLU A 102 -4.44 -5.35 12.86
N GLU A 103 -4.71 -6.65 12.90
CA GLU A 103 -3.68 -7.70 12.94
C GLU A 103 -2.84 -7.68 11.66
N ALA A 104 -3.48 -7.62 10.49
CA ALA A 104 -2.80 -7.48 9.20
C ALA A 104 -1.90 -6.24 9.18
N ALA A 105 -2.37 -5.10 9.67
CA ALA A 105 -1.59 -3.87 9.71
C ALA A 105 -0.32 -3.99 10.57
N ILE A 106 -0.39 -4.70 11.69
CA ILE A 106 0.77 -4.93 12.57
C ILE A 106 1.74 -5.92 11.94
N ARG A 107 1.23 -7.03 11.36
CA ARG A 107 2.03 -8.05 10.66
C ARG A 107 2.81 -7.42 9.51
N GLU A 108 2.15 -6.72 8.60
CA GLU A 108 2.78 -6.10 7.43
C GLU A 108 3.84 -5.05 7.81
N LEU A 109 3.59 -4.24 8.86
CA LEU A 109 4.61 -3.32 9.37
C LEU A 109 5.87 -4.06 9.81
N GLN A 110 5.71 -5.21 10.46
CA GLN A 110 6.82 -5.99 10.95
C GLN A 110 7.55 -6.72 9.82
N GLU A 111 6.82 -7.30 8.89
CA GLU A 111 7.37 -8.03 7.73
C GLU A 111 8.08 -7.08 6.77
N GLU A 112 7.42 -6.03 6.31
CA GLU A 112 7.96 -5.13 5.28
C GLU A 112 9.05 -4.19 5.76
N ILE A 113 8.98 -3.71 7.00
CA ILE A 113 9.92 -2.70 7.50
C ILE A 113 10.58 -3.02 8.85
N GLY A 114 10.14 -4.07 9.56
CA GLY A 114 10.69 -4.46 10.86
C GLY A 114 10.25 -3.57 12.03
N TYR A 115 9.13 -2.84 11.90
CA TYR A 115 8.65 -1.87 12.89
C TYR A 115 7.37 -2.31 13.56
N GLN A 116 7.20 -1.87 14.82
CA GLN A 116 5.98 -2.03 15.59
C GLN A 116 5.52 -0.69 16.16
N PRO A 117 4.22 -0.35 16.10
CA PRO A 117 3.70 0.89 16.63
C PRO A 117 3.37 0.77 18.13
N GLU A 118 3.49 1.88 18.87
CA GLU A 118 2.90 1.98 20.21
C GLU A 118 1.38 2.17 20.12
N GLN A 119 0.89 2.77 19.04
CA GLN A 119 -0.53 3.03 18.81
C GLN A 119 -0.89 2.86 17.34
N LEU A 120 -1.89 2.04 17.05
CA LEU A 120 -2.51 1.89 15.73
C LEU A 120 -3.89 2.59 15.75
N ILE A 121 -4.11 3.51 14.81
CA ILE A 121 -5.31 4.33 14.75
C ILE A 121 -5.98 4.11 13.39
N PRO A 122 -7.23 3.62 13.33
CA PRO A 122 -7.96 3.53 12.09
C PRO A 122 -8.25 4.93 11.52
N LEU A 123 -8.12 5.07 10.21
CA LEU A 123 -8.32 6.34 9.50
C LEU A 123 -9.59 6.32 8.68
N ILE A 124 -9.64 5.43 7.69
CA ILE A 124 -10.76 5.28 6.75
C ILE A 124 -10.74 3.88 6.14
N SER A 125 -11.91 3.38 5.77
CA SER A 125 -12.06 2.20 4.91
C SER A 125 -12.73 2.61 3.61
N PHE A 126 -12.30 2.02 2.48
CA PHE A 126 -12.72 2.44 1.15
C PHE A 126 -12.62 1.30 0.13
N TYR A 127 -13.41 1.37 -0.93
CA TYR A 127 -13.26 0.49 -2.08
C TYR A 127 -12.08 0.94 -2.92
N GLN A 128 -11.24 0.00 -3.34
CA GLN A 128 -10.06 0.28 -4.17
C GLN A 128 -10.47 0.66 -5.61
N ASP A 129 -11.40 -0.09 -6.18
CA ASP A 129 -11.90 0.08 -7.55
C ASP A 129 -13.30 -0.59 -7.65
N GLU A 130 -14.33 0.13 -7.22
CA GLU A 130 -15.70 -0.35 -7.13
C GLU A 130 -16.33 -0.71 -8.49
N GLY A 131 -15.69 -0.31 -9.59
CA GLY A 131 -16.15 -0.64 -10.95
C GLY A 131 -15.88 -2.10 -11.33
N ILE A 132 -14.83 -2.71 -10.80
CA ILE A 132 -14.37 -4.04 -11.20
C ILE A 132 -13.92 -4.93 -10.04
N SER A 133 -13.87 -4.42 -8.81
CA SER A 133 -13.40 -5.15 -7.63
C SER A 133 -14.30 -4.88 -6.42
N SER A 134 -14.46 -5.87 -5.57
CA SER A 134 -15.10 -5.73 -4.27
C SER A 134 -14.07 -5.57 -3.12
N ALA A 135 -12.80 -5.37 -3.44
CA ALA A 135 -11.75 -5.15 -2.47
C ALA A 135 -12.04 -3.92 -1.60
N TYR A 136 -12.17 -4.13 -0.30
CA TYR A 136 -12.45 -3.09 0.69
C TYR A 136 -11.24 -2.90 1.57
N ASN A 137 -10.52 -1.80 1.35
CA ASN A 137 -9.25 -1.53 1.99
C ASN A 137 -9.41 -0.71 3.26
N HIS A 138 -8.49 -0.92 4.21
CA HIS A 138 -8.45 -0.25 5.50
C HIS A 138 -7.15 0.53 5.67
N ALA A 139 -7.24 1.83 5.91
CA ALA A 139 -6.08 2.69 6.16
C ALA A 139 -5.89 2.94 7.65
N PHE A 140 -4.64 2.89 8.10
CA PHE A 140 -4.24 3.10 9.49
C PHE A 140 -3.13 4.14 9.61
N LEU A 141 -3.11 4.84 10.73
CA LEU A 141 -1.98 5.62 11.21
C LEU A 141 -1.31 4.84 12.35
N ALA A 142 -0.07 4.43 12.14
CA ALA A 142 0.76 3.78 13.16
C ALA A 142 1.68 4.84 13.78
N ARG A 143 1.59 5.04 15.11
CA ARG A 143 2.36 6.09 15.82
C ARG A 143 3.43 5.52 16.71
N ASN A 144 4.49 6.34 16.86
CA ASN A 144 5.65 6.02 17.68
C ASN A 144 6.25 4.66 17.31
N CYS A 145 6.33 4.41 16.01
CA CYS A 145 6.89 3.17 15.48
C CYS A 145 8.35 3.03 15.86
N GLN A 146 8.72 1.85 16.35
CA GLN A 146 10.07 1.49 16.75
C GLN A 146 10.52 0.26 15.97
N LYS A 147 11.80 0.21 15.57
CA LYS A 147 12.37 -0.98 14.93
C LYS A 147 12.50 -2.09 15.99
N VAL A 148 11.89 -3.25 15.71
CA VAL A 148 11.87 -4.42 16.60
C VAL A 148 12.54 -5.65 15.98
N SER A 149 12.65 -5.69 14.65
CA SER A 149 13.25 -6.80 13.90
C SER A 149 13.91 -6.31 12.61
N GLU A 150 14.60 -7.18 11.91
CA GLU A 150 14.88 -7.03 10.50
C GLU A 150 13.62 -7.36 9.67
N GLN A 151 13.60 -6.93 8.40
CA GLN A 151 12.52 -7.28 7.45
C GLN A 151 12.40 -8.80 7.29
N GLN A 152 11.17 -9.27 7.12
CA GLN A 152 10.85 -10.70 6.91
C GLN A 152 10.01 -10.83 5.63
N LEU A 153 10.61 -10.43 4.50
CA LEU A 153 9.97 -10.40 3.20
C LEU A 153 9.75 -11.81 2.64
N ASP A 154 8.68 -11.97 1.90
CA ASP A 154 8.44 -13.18 1.12
C ASP A 154 9.51 -13.34 0.01
N PRO A 155 9.76 -14.58 -0.48
CA PRO A 155 10.84 -14.83 -1.45
C PRO A 155 10.76 -14.05 -2.77
N ASP A 156 9.58 -13.57 -3.15
CA ASP A 156 9.32 -12.77 -4.34
C ASP A 156 9.05 -11.28 -4.05
N GLU A 157 9.24 -10.86 -2.80
CA GLU A 157 9.15 -9.47 -2.39
C GLU A 157 10.51 -8.79 -2.37
N TYR A 158 10.55 -7.57 -2.89
CA TYR A 158 11.74 -6.72 -2.97
C TYR A 158 11.38 -5.33 -2.48
N ILE A 159 11.50 -5.10 -1.17
CA ILE A 159 11.11 -3.85 -0.53
C ILE A 159 12.34 -3.19 0.12
N GLN A 160 12.57 -1.93 -0.20
CA GLN A 160 13.41 -1.04 0.59
C GLN A 160 12.56 0.06 1.21
N TYR A 161 12.97 0.57 2.36
CA TYR A 161 12.23 1.64 3.01
C TYR A 161 13.11 2.85 3.29
N MET A 162 12.50 4.01 3.30
CA MET A 162 13.13 5.27 3.68
C MET A 162 12.21 6.08 4.59
N LYS A 163 12.81 6.96 5.40
CA LYS A 163 12.08 7.84 6.31
C LYS A 163 12.05 9.25 5.75
N PHE A 164 10.88 9.89 5.80
CA PHE A 164 10.67 11.23 5.28
C PHE A 164 9.88 12.07 6.26
N LYS A 165 10.12 13.39 6.26
CA LYS A 165 9.24 14.34 6.93
C LYS A 165 7.94 14.52 6.12
N THR A 166 6.90 14.99 6.77
CA THR A 166 5.59 15.22 6.12
C THR A 166 5.74 16.08 4.85
N GLU A 167 6.54 17.14 4.90
CA GLU A 167 6.77 18.05 3.78
C GLU A 167 7.51 17.37 2.63
N GLU A 168 8.42 16.44 2.94
CA GLU A 168 9.14 15.65 1.94
C GLU A 168 8.22 14.64 1.25
N ILE A 169 7.25 14.05 1.97
CA ILE A 169 6.20 13.21 1.35
C ILE A 169 5.36 14.05 0.39
N GLU A 170 4.99 15.27 0.77
CA GLU A 170 4.25 16.18 -0.12
C GLU A 170 5.04 16.51 -1.39
N GLU A 171 6.35 16.74 -1.28
CA GLU A 171 7.23 16.91 -2.45
C GLU A 171 7.22 15.66 -3.34
N LEU A 172 7.32 14.44 -2.77
CA LEU A 172 7.30 13.19 -3.53
C LEU A 172 5.95 12.98 -4.26
N ILE A 173 4.84 13.39 -3.66
CA ILE A 173 3.52 13.38 -4.30
C ILE A 173 3.49 14.39 -5.47
N GLN A 174 3.93 15.63 -5.25
CA GLN A 174 3.95 16.66 -6.29
C GLN A 174 4.86 16.28 -7.48
N MET A 175 5.96 15.60 -7.21
CA MET A 175 6.87 15.08 -8.23
C MET A 175 6.35 13.81 -8.93
N GLY A 176 5.22 13.24 -8.49
CA GLY A 176 4.60 12.04 -9.07
C GLY A 176 5.29 10.73 -8.69
N TYR A 177 6.14 10.69 -7.69
CA TYR A 177 6.72 9.44 -7.17
C TYR A 177 5.69 8.65 -6.36
N ILE A 178 4.94 9.31 -5.47
CA ILE A 178 3.81 8.71 -4.76
C ILE A 178 2.54 9.09 -5.53
N ASN A 179 1.97 8.14 -6.27
CA ASN A 179 0.83 8.36 -7.16
C ASN A 179 -0.24 7.25 -7.13
N GLY A 180 -0.06 6.23 -6.30
CA GLY A 180 -1.07 5.19 -6.06
C GLY A 180 -2.25 5.75 -5.24
N SER A 181 -3.49 5.50 -5.66
CA SER A 181 -4.71 6.01 -5.01
C SER A 181 -4.78 5.68 -3.52
N ASN A 182 -4.45 4.44 -3.14
CA ASN A 182 -4.44 3.99 -1.74
C ASN A 182 -3.48 4.82 -0.90
N SER A 183 -2.25 5.02 -1.39
CA SER A 183 -1.20 5.80 -0.71
C SER A 183 -1.61 7.27 -0.55
N LEU A 184 -2.15 7.88 -1.62
CA LEU A 184 -2.60 9.27 -1.60
C LEU A 184 -3.74 9.48 -0.60
N LEU A 185 -4.74 8.59 -0.62
CA LEU A 185 -5.88 8.66 0.28
C LEU A 185 -5.46 8.45 1.74
N ALA A 186 -4.70 7.39 2.03
CA ALA A 186 -4.23 7.08 3.37
C ALA A 186 -3.39 8.22 3.95
N PHE A 187 -2.45 8.76 3.16
CA PHE A 187 -1.61 9.87 3.59
C PHE A 187 -2.42 11.14 3.87
N GLN A 188 -3.41 11.48 3.06
CA GLN A 188 -4.26 12.65 3.27
C GLN A 188 -5.02 12.56 4.60
N TYR A 189 -5.62 11.40 4.92
CA TYR A 189 -6.31 11.18 6.19
C TYR A 189 -5.34 11.16 7.39
N ALA A 190 -4.17 10.53 7.24
CA ALA A 190 -3.15 10.51 8.28
C ALA A 190 -2.65 11.93 8.61
N LYS A 191 -2.35 12.73 7.58
CA LYS A 191 -1.90 14.12 7.74
C LYS A 191 -2.93 14.97 8.50
N GLU A 192 -4.21 14.87 8.14
CA GLU A 192 -5.29 15.57 8.83
C GLU A 192 -5.43 15.09 10.29
N LYS A 193 -5.35 13.76 10.53
CA LYS A 193 -5.39 13.20 11.88
C LYS A 193 -4.23 13.69 12.74
N MET A 194 -3.01 13.66 12.23
CA MET A 194 -1.82 14.17 12.93
C MET A 194 -1.93 15.66 13.26
N ARG A 195 -2.47 16.46 12.32
CA ARG A 195 -2.70 17.91 12.54
C ARG A 195 -3.67 18.16 13.69
N ARG A 196 -4.75 17.39 13.80
CA ARG A 196 -5.74 17.50 14.88
C ARG A 196 -5.18 17.09 16.24
N MET A 197 -4.25 16.14 16.28
CA MET A 197 -3.63 15.64 17.52
C MET A 197 -2.53 16.56 18.08
N ARG A 198 -2.05 17.52 17.28
CA ARG A 198 -1.08 18.54 17.72
C ARG A 198 -1.74 19.77 18.36
N LYS A 199 -3.05 19.91 18.24
CA LYS A 199 -3.87 20.95 18.87
C LYS A 199 -4.35 20.52 20.24
#